data_4fdd37170e98a3d1b3fa3b34e67fd312
#
_entry.id   4fdd37170e98a3d1b3fa3b34e67fd312
#
_cell.length_a   1.000
_cell.length_b   1.000
_cell.length_c   1.000
_cell.angle_alpha   90.00
_cell.angle_beta   90.00
_cell.angle_gamma   90.00
#
_symmetry.space_group_name_H-M   'P 1'
#
loop_
_entity.id
_entity.type
_entity.pdbx_description
1 polymer ?
#
loop_
_entity_poly.entity_id
_entity_poly.type
_entity_poly.pdbx_seq_one_letter_code
_entity_poly.pdbx_strand_id
1 'polypeptide(L)'
;MEIKKYQKWTALVLVLCMLFSMTGCADEEKEAKQSFSKEDTWVVYWYLCGSDLESNYGAATADLNEMMQVKLPENVKVVIQTGGASKWQNDQVKTDRIQRYEYSGDTLTLKDETEQASMGDPETLKGFLNYAEENYPADHKMLLFWNHGGGSVSGVSFDENYEMDSLVLDELSAVMKDVYGDKKPFEVVGFDTCLMATVD
;
A
#
# COMPACT_ATOMS: atom_id res chain seq x y z
N MET A 1 -69.01 -13.75 14.42
CA MET A 1 -68.74 -12.43 13.76
C MET A 1 -67.50 -11.73 14.32
N GLU A 2 -66.81 -12.28 15.33
CA GLU A 2 -65.63 -11.64 15.93
C GLU A 2 -64.27 -11.97 15.28
N ILE A 3 -64.10 -13.15 14.70
CA ILE A 3 -62.83 -13.62 14.13
C ILE A 3 -62.35 -12.75 12.96
N LYS A 4 -63.26 -12.23 12.13
CA LYS A 4 -62.89 -11.35 11.00
C LYS A 4 -62.40 -9.95 11.44
N LYS A 5 -62.67 -9.53 12.67
CA LYS A 5 -62.22 -8.22 13.19
C LYS A 5 -60.76 -8.30 13.65
N TYR A 6 -60.31 -9.40 14.24
CA TYR A 6 -58.93 -9.63 14.64
C TYR A 6 -58.01 -9.84 13.46
N GLN A 7 -58.44 -10.53 12.40
CA GLN A 7 -57.64 -10.69 11.17
C GLN A 7 -57.31 -9.36 10.49
N LYS A 8 -58.20 -8.38 10.54
CA LYS A 8 -57.94 -7.05 9.97
C LYS A 8 -56.95 -6.25 10.80
N TRP A 9 -56.95 -6.40 12.10
CA TRP A 9 -56.05 -5.71 13.02
C TRP A 9 -54.65 -6.31 12.98
N THR A 10 -54.51 -7.63 12.89
CA THR A 10 -53.20 -8.31 12.70
C THR A 10 -52.56 -7.98 11.38
N ALA A 11 -53.32 -7.88 10.29
CA ALA A 11 -52.82 -7.46 8.98
C ALA A 11 -52.35 -5.98 9.00
N LEU A 12 -53.07 -5.10 9.69
CA LEU A 12 -52.71 -3.69 9.79
C LEU A 12 -51.45 -3.48 10.64
N VAL A 13 -51.26 -4.24 11.73
CA VAL A 13 -50.08 -4.19 12.58
C VAL A 13 -48.85 -4.73 11.81
N LEU A 14 -49.00 -5.81 11.03
CA LEU A 14 -47.92 -6.35 10.20
C LEU A 14 -47.48 -5.37 9.09
N VAL A 15 -48.42 -4.69 8.45
CA VAL A 15 -48.11 -3.65 7.46
C VAL A 15 -47.44 -2.44 8.09
N LEU A 16 -47.87 -2.03 9.29
CA LEU A 16 -47.20 -0.93 10.03
C LEU A 16 -45.80 -1.31 10.47
N CYS A 17 -45.54 -2.56 10.91
CA CYS A 17 -44.21 -3.05 11.24
C CYS A 17 -43.29 -3.13 10.01
N MET A 18 -43.81 -3.49 8.83
CA MET A 18 -43.03 -3.48 7.58
C MET A 18 -42.72 -2.07 7.11
N LEU A 19 -43.58 -1.08 7.38
CA LEU A 19 -43.29 0.33 7.03
C LEU A 19 -42.24 0.95 7.96
N PHE A 20 -42.20 0.51 9.25
CA PHE A 20 -41.18 0.98 10.19
C PHE A 20 -39.79 0.34 9.98
N SER A 21 -39.70 -0.82 9.35
CA SER A 21 -38.42 -1.46 9.02
C SER A 21 -37.74 -0.90 7.76
N MET A 22 -38.41 0.01 7.02
CA MET A 22 -37.80 0.69 5.86
C MET A 22 -37.20 2.06 6.17
N THR A 23 -37.31 2.56 7.41
CA THR A 23 -36.53 3.69 7.89
C THR A 23 -35.26 3.20 8.59
N GLY A 24 -34.53 2.30 7.93
CA GLY A 24 -33.14 2.07 8.23
C GLY A 24 -32.40 3.36 7.89
N CYS A 25 -31.76 3.96 8.86
CA CYS A 25 -30.85 5.08 8.70
C CYS A 25 -29.90 4.76 7.56
N ALA A 26 -30.16 5.28 6.40
CA ALA A 26 -29.11 5.61 5.47
C ALA A 26 -28.50 6.91 6.02
N ASP A 27 -27.56 6.78 6.95
CA ASP A 27 -26.52 7.77 7.05
C ASP A 27 -25.77 7.67 5.72
N GLU A 28 -26.23 8.44 4.72
CA GLU A 28 -25.37 8.82 3.61
C GLU A 28 -24.22 9.61 4.25
N GLU A 29 -23.15 8.93 4.66
CA GLU A 29 -21.85 9.55 4.63
C GLU A 29 -21.71 10.07 3.19
N LYS A 30 -21.93 11.36 3.03
CA LYS A 30 -21.49 12.06 1.83
C LYS A 30 -19.98 11.92 1.84
N GLU A 31 -19.48 10.88 1.18
CA GLU A 31 -18.10 10.85 0.74
C GLU A 31 -17.89 12.17 0.00
N ALA A 32 -17.17 13.07 0.63
CA ALA A 32 -16.73 14.28 -0.04
C ALA A 32 -15.95 13.79 -1.25
N LYS A 33 -16.47 14.02 -2.45
CA LYS A 33 -15.75 13.70 -3.69
C LYS A 33 -14.44 14.44 -3.61
N GLN A 34 -13.36 13.71 -3.35
CA GLN A 34 -12.01 14.22 -3.34
C GLN A 34 -11.74 14.73 -4.77
N SER A 35 -11.53 16.03 -4.93
CA SER A 35 -11.22 16.64 -6.21
C SER A 35 -9.71 16.84 -6.25
N PHE A 36 -9.04 16.12 -7.14
CA PHE A 36 -7.62 16.30 -7.42
C PHE A 36 -7.39 17.47 -8.37
N SER A 37 -6.43 18.33 -8.04
CA SER A 37 -5.95 19.40 -8.92
C SER A 37 -4.71 18.93 -9.70
N LYS A 38 -4.49 19.53 -10.87
CA LYS A 38 -3.24 19.28 -11.62
C LYS A 38 -2.00 19.85 -10.95
N GLU A 39 -2.18 20.74 -9.99
CA GLU A 39 -1.12 21.40 -9.24
C GLU A 39 -0.80 20.67 -7.93
N ASP A 40 -1.64 19.71 -7.51
CA ASP A 40 -1.43 18.95 -6.31
C ASP A 40 -0.15 18.11 -6.43
N THR A 41 0.61 18.09 -5.36
CA THR A 41 1.85 17.31 -5.30
C THR A 41 1.56 15.85 -4.97
N TRP A 42 2.25 14.96 -5.66
CA TRP A 42 2.13 13.53 -5.49
C TRP A 42 3.45 12.87 -5.17
N VAL A 43 3.44 11.94 -4.25
CA VAL A 43 4.59 11.08 -4.00
C VAL A 43 4.17 9.61 -3.95
N VAL A 44 4.93 8.77 -4.66
CA VAL A 44 4.81 7.33 -4.60
C VAL A 44 5.93 6.79 -3.71
N TYR A 45 5.58 6.11 -2.63
CA TYR A 45 6.50 5.35 -1.79
C TYR A 45 6.57 3.94 -2.36
N TRP A 46 7.68 3.57 -2.94
CA TRP A 46 7.88 2.28 -3.57
C TRP A 46 8.82 1.40 -2.74
N TYR A 47 8.24 0.42 -2.06
CA TYR A 47 8.96 -0.56 -1.27
C TYR A 47 9.34 -1.73 -2.18
N LEU A 48 10.55 -1.67 -2.76
CA LEU A 48 11.05 -2.56 -3.80
C LEU A 48 11.97 -3.62 -3.20
N CYS A 49 11.40 -4.74 -2.77
CA CYS A 49 12.12 -5.90 -2.29
C CYS A 49 12.50 -6.81 -3.46
N GLY A 50 13.76 -6.83 -3.88
CA GLY A 50 14.18 -7.55 -5.09
C GLY A 50 14.03 -9.06 -5.02
N SER A 51 14.44 -9.66 -3.90
CA SER A 51 14.39 -11.12 -3.68
C SER A 51 15.02 -11.93 -4.83
N ASP A 52 14.65 -13.19 -4.96
CA ASP A 52 15.04 -14.05 -6.05
C ASP A 52 14.45 -13.65 -7.43
N LEU A 53 13.40 -12.81 -7.44
CA LEU A 53 12.90 -12.21 -8.66
C LEU A 53 13.93 -11.28 -9.32
N GLU A 54 14.67 -10.54 -8.50
CA GLU A 54 15.77 -9.71 -9.00
C GLU A 54 17.04 -10.53 -9.22
N SER A 55 17.45 -11.34 -8.24
CA SER A 55 18.73 -12.04 -8.31
C SER A 55 18.79 -13.06 -9.45
N ASN A 56 17.68 -13.74 -9.76
CA ASN A 56 17.62 -14.74 -10.83
C ASN A 56 17.18 -14.15 -12.18
N TYR A 57 16.28 -13.15 -12.19
CA TYR A 57 15.60 -12.71 -13.42
C TYR A 57 15.79 -11.23 -13.75
N GLY A 58 16.30 -10.41 -12.81
CA GLY A 58 16.47 -8.98 -13.02
C GLY A 58 15.13 -8.22 -13.12
N ALA A 59 14.07 -8.75 -12.49
CA ALA A 59 12.74 -8.21 -12.67
C ALA A 59 12.60 -6.81 -12.06
N ALA A 60 13.13 -6.56 -10.86
CA ALA A 60 13.13 -5.24 -10.27
C ALA A 60 13.99 -4.24 -11.05
N THR A 61 15.11 -4.69 -11.60
CA THR A 61 15.94 -3.89 -12.52
C THR A 61 15.19 -3.53 -13.78
N ALA A 62 14.41 -4.45 -14.36
CA ALA A 62 13.57 -4.17 -15.52
C ALA A 62 12.53 -3.08 -15.21
N ASP A 63 11.82 -3.18 -14.11
CA ASP A 63 10.78 -2.21 -13.72
C ASP A 63 11.38 -0.84 -13.38
N LEU A 64 12.56 -0.79 -12.72
CA LEU A 64 13.31 0.46 -12.54
C LEU A 64 13.68 1.10 -13.89
N ASN A 65 14.12 0.30 -14.85
CA ASN A 65 14.45 0.79 -16.19
C ASN A 65 13.22 1.28 -16.96
N GLU A 66 12.07 0.63 -16.80
CA GLU A 66 10.81 1.08 -17.40
C GLU A 66 10.36 2.40 -16.79
N MET A 67 10.40 2.54 -15.47
CA MET A 67 10.10 3.81 -14.79
C MET A 67 11.01 4.93 -15.32
N MET A 68 12.31 4.69 -15.49
CA MET A 68 13.27 5.69 -15.98
C MET A 68 13.06 6.10 -17.44
N GLN A 69 12.21 5.43 -18.20
CA GLN A 69 11.81 5.87 -19.55
C GLN A 69 10.72 6.95 -19.53
N VAL A 70 10.11 7.21 -18.38
CA VAL A 70 9.01 8.15 -18.24
C VAL A 70 9.50 9.41 -17.56
N LYS A 71 9.41 10.55 -18.22
CA LYS A 71 9.66 11.84 -17.57
C LYS A 71 8.47 12.21 -16.70
N LEU A 72 8.68 12.29 -15.40
CA LEU A 72 7.65 12.73 -14.46
C LEU A 72 7.44 14.25 -14.52
N PRO A 73 6.20 14.72 -14.31
CA PRO A 73 5.93 16.14 -14.08
C PRO A 73 6.58 16.63 -12.77
N GLU A 74 6.80 17.93 -12.66
CA GLU A 74 7.52 18.54 -11.54
C GLU A 74 6.84 18.32 -10.18
N ASN A 75 5.54 18.12 -10.16
CA ASN A 75 4.75 17.89 -8.96
C ASN A 75 4.62 16.40 -8.58
N VAL A 76 5.33 15.49 -9.26
CA VAL A 76 5.30 14.04 -8.97
C VAL A 76 6.70 13.54 -8.66
N LYS A 77 6.83 12.77 -7.59
CA LYS A 77 8.08 12.08 -7.22
C LYS A 77 7.81 10.62 -6.89
N VAL A 78 8.83 9.78 -7.10
CA VAL A 78 8.86 8.42 -6.57
C VAL A 78 10.02 8.29 -5.60
N VAL A 79 9.73 7.84 -4.39
CA VAL A 79 10.72 7.53 -3.35
C VAL A 79 10.79 6.02 -3.24
N ILE A 80 11.96 5.45 -3.46
CA ILE A 80 12.14 4.02 -3.60
C ILE A 80 13.06 3.53 -2.50
N GLN A 81 12.66 2.52 -1.74
CA GLN A 81 13.59 1.75 -0.91
C GLN A 81 13.88 0.42 -1.59
N THR A 82 15.17 0.10 -1.75
CA THR A 82 15.66 -1.14 -2.35
C THR A 82 16.38 -2.01 -1.34
N GLY A 83 16.25 -3.32 -1.50
CA GLY A 83 16.91 -4.35 -0.68
C GLY A 83 16.41 -5.75 -1.05
N GLY A 84 16.71 -6.74 -0.24
CA GLY A 84 16.11 -8.07 -0.28
C GLY A 84 16.64 -9.02 -1.36
N ALA A 85 17.53 -8.58 -2.26
CA ALA A 85 18.12 -9.43 -3.28
C ALA A 85 19.58 -9.76 -2.98
N SER A 86 19.98 -11.00 -3.19
CA SER A 86 21.38 -11.44 -3.04
C SER A 86 22.27 -10.94 -4.18
N LYS A 87 21.66 -10.51 -5.29
CA LYS A 87 22.30 -9.90 -6.44
C LYS A 87 21.34 -8.97 -7.15
N TRP A 88 21.79 -7.77 -7.50
CA TRP A 88 21.09 -6.87 -8.41
C TRP A 88 21.66 -6.98 -9.82
N GLN A 89 20.78 -6.94 -10.83
CA GLN A 89 21.18 -7.05 -12.25
C GLN A 89 21.53 -5.69 -12.87
N ASN A 90 21.75 -4.68 -12.01
CA ASN A 90 22.22 -3.35 -12.38
C ASN A 90 23.39 -2.92 -11.48
N ASP A 91 24.12 -1.88 -11.88
CA ASP A 91 25.26 -1.35 -11.15
C ASP A 91 24.90 -0.25 -10.14
N GLN A 92 23.65 0.14 -10.05
CA GLN A 92 23.21 1.25 -9.20
C GLN A 92 22.84 0.79 -7.79
N VAL A 93 22.18 -0.37 -7.67
CA VAL A 93 21.71 -0.89 -6.38
C VAL A 93 22.73 -1.88 -5.82
N LYS A 94 23.08 -1.68 -4.55
CA LYS A 94 24.00 -2.55 -3.82
C LYS A 94 23.23 -3.68 -3.11
N THR A 95 23.89 -4.84 -3.02
CA THR A 95 23.33 -6.03 -2.38
C THR A 95 23.45 -6.03 -0.84
N ASP A 96 24.44 -5.32 -0.32
CA ASP A 96 24.79 -5.31 1.10
C ASP A 96 24.30 -4.08 1.85
N ARG A 97 23.32 -3.36 1.27
CA ARG A 97 22.74 -2.14 1.83
C ARG A 97 21.26 -2.08 1.58
N ILE A 98 20.56 -1.37 2.47
CA ILE A 98 19.27 -0.77 2.16
C ILE A 98 19.58 0.61 1.58
N GLN A 99 19.03 0.90 0.39
CA GLN A 99 19.25 2.17 -0.28
C GLN A 99 17.93 2.85 -0.59
N ARG A 100 17.92 4.19 -0.48
CA ARG A 100 16.74 5.00 -0.77
C ARG A 100 17.04 5.96 -1.90
N TYR A 101 16.20 5.93 -2.91
CA TYR A 101 16.33 6.74 -4.11
C TYR A 101 15.14 7.69 -4.26
N GLU A 102 15.39 8.83 -4.88
CA GLU A 102 14.36 9.70 -5.43
C GLU A 102 14.40 9.60 -6.95
N TYR A 103 13.26 9.34 -7.56
CA TYR A 103 13.07 9.56 -8.99
C TYR A 103 12.21 10.80 -9.19
N SER A 104 12.76 11.79 -9.90
CA SER A 104 12.11 13.08 -10.17
C SER A 104 12.50 13.56 -11.57
N GLY A 105 11.53 14.03 -12.34
CA GLY A 105 11.75 14.32 -13.75
C GLY A 105 12.12 13.06 -14.52
N ASP A 106 13.38 12.92 -14.88
CA ASP A 106 13.96 11.76 -15.59
C ASP A 106 15.24 11.25 -14.91
N THR A 107 15.41 11.60 -13.62
CA THR A 107 16.67 11.31 -12.91
C THR A 107 16.41 10.49 -11.65
N LEU A 108 17.11 9.36 -11.52
CA LEU A 108 17.18 8.54 -10.31
C LEU A 108 18.40 8.96 -9.49
N THR A 109 18.18 9.37 -8.25
CA THR A 109 19.23 9.90 -7.36
C THR A 109 19.24 9.13 -6.05
N LEU A 110 20.39 8.58 -5.66
CA LEU A 110 20.58 8.01 -4.31
C LEU A 110 20.51 9.13 -3.27
N LYS A 111 19.65 9.00 -2.28
CA LYS A 111 19.42 9.99 -1.21
C LYS A 111 19.91 9.53 0.14
N ASP A 112 19.79 8.24 0.42
CA ASP A 112 20.15 7.67 1.73
C ASP A 112 20.58 6.21 1.57
N GLU A 113 21.42 5.76 2.49
CA GLU A 113 21.92 4.39 2.52
C GLU A 113 22.11 3.98 3.99
N THR A 114 21.61 2.78 4.33
CA THR A 114 21.77 2.20 5.67
C THR A 114 22.39 0.81 5.58
N GLU A 115 22.74 0.23 6.73
CA GLU A 115 23.18 -1.17 6.78
C GLU A 115 22.10 -2.10 6.25
N GLN A 116 22.52 -3.27 5.78
CA GLN A 116 21.62 -4.30 5.31
C GLN A 116 20.67 -4.74 6.44
N ALA A 117 19.39 -4.85 6.13
CA ALA A 117 18.34 -5.32 7.02
C ALA A 117 17.30 -6.10 6.19
N SER A 118 16.52 -6.96 6.85
CA SER A 118 15.43 -7.67 6.18
C SER A 118 14.37 -6.70 5.65
N MET A 119 14.05 -6.81 4.36
CA MET A 119 12.89 -6.13 3.78
C MET A 119 11.56 -6.75 4.26
N GLY A 120 11.60 -7.94 4.85
CA GLY A 120 10.47 -8.59 5.54
C GLY A 120 10.30 -8.14 6.99
N ASP A 121 11.22 -7.33 7.53
CA ASP A 121 11.14 -6.85 8.91
C ASP A 121 10.26 -5.58 9.01
N PRO A 122 9.26 -5.55 9.92
CA PRO A 122 8.42 -4.38 10.14
C PRO A 122 9.20 -3.11 10.52
N GLU A 123 10.33 -3.20 11.23
CA GLU A 123 11.14 -2.02 11.57
C GLU A 123 11.84 -1.45 10.33
N THR A 124 12.19 -2.26 9.34
CA THR A 124 12.72 -1.80 8.05
C THR A 124 11.68 -1.01 7.26
N LEU A 125 10.44 -1.51 7.20
CA LEU A 125 9.32 -0.79 6.59
C LEU A 125 9.03 0.52 7.33
N LYS A 126 8.95 0.47 8.66
CA LYS A 126 8.73 1.65 9.50
C LYS A 126 9.81 2.72 9.29
N GLY A 127 11.06 2.30 9.20
CA GLY A 127 12.19 3.20 8.91
C GLY A 127 12.05 3.89 7.55
N PHE A 128 11.56 3.17 6.53
CA PHE A 128 11.26 3.74 5.21
C PHE A 128 10.12 4.75 5.26
N LEU A 129 9.00 4.39 5.90
CA LEU A 129 7.84 5.27 5.98
C LEU A 129 8.18 6.56 6.74
N ASN A 130 8.87 6.49 7.87
CA ASN A 130 9.31 7.67 8.62
C ASN A 130 10.25 8.56 7.78
N TYR A 131 11.23 7.97 7.10
CA TYR A 131 12.14 8.70 6.21
C TYR A 131 11.37 9.42 5.10
N ALA A 132 10.42 8.72 4.47
CA ALA A 132 9.65 9.28 3.38
C ALA A 132 8.72 10.41 3.86
N GLU A 133 8.07 10.25 5.01
CA GLU A 133 7.22 11.28 5.62
C GLU A 133 8.01 12.54 5.98
N GLU A 134 9.22 12.37 6.51
CA GLU A 134 10.07 13.51 6.91
C GLU A 134 10.62 14.28 5.71
N ASN A 135 10.99 13.59 4.63
CA ASN A 135 11.73 14.19 3.53
C ASN A 135 10.88 14.52 2.30
N TYR A 136 9.67 13.93 2.18
CA TYR A 136 8.82 14.05 0.99
C TYR A 136 7.37 14.40 1.34
N PRO A 137 7.13 15.56 1.95
CA PRO A 137 5.75 16.02 2.18
C PRO A 137 5.06 16.27 0.83
N ALA A 138 3.82 15.78 0.71
CA ALA A 138 3.00 15.94 -0.49
C ALA A 138 1.51 15.97 -0.12
N ASP A 139 0.68 16.55 -1.02
CA ASP A 139 -0.76 16.61 -0.84
C ASP A 139 -1.37 15.22 -0.92
N HIS A 140 -0.83 14.36 -1.80
CA HIS A 140 -1.29 13.00 -2.04
C HIS A 140 -0.15 12.00 -2.03
N LYS A 141 -0.43 10.82 -1.49
CA LYS A 141 0.56 9.76 -1.32
C LYS A 141 0.02 8.42 -1.79
N MET A 142 0.89 7.63 -2.39
CA MET A 142 0.65 6.23 -2.70
C MET A 142 1.74 5.38 -2.06
N LEU A 143 1.38 4.19 -1.58
CA LEU A 143 2.34 3.18 -1.12
C LEU A 143 2.24 1.97 -2.04
N LEU A 144 3.36 1.53 -2.58
CA LEU A 144 3.45 0.39 -3.48
C LEU A 144 4.45 -0.63 -2.93
N PHE A 145 4.00 -1.86 -2.74
CA PHE A 145 4.84 -3.01 -2.43
C PHE A 145 5.13 -3.79 -3.70
N TRP A 146 6.39 -4.10 -3.93
CA TRP A 146 6.82 -4.91 -5.06
C TRP A 146 7.63 -6.11 -4.61
N ASN A 147 7.18 -7.30 -4.92
CA ASN A 147 7.88 -8.59 -4.71
C ASN A 147 6.92 -9.77 -4.93
N HIS A 148 7.23 -10.94 -4.36
CA HIS A 148 6.27 -12.01 -4.12
C HIS A 148 5.18 -11.58 -3.14
N GLY A 149 4.01 -12.19 -3.28
CA GLY A 149 2.91 -12.13 -2.33
C GLY A 149 2.41 -13.53 -2.01
N GLY A 150 2.10 -13.75 -0.75
CA GLY A 150 1.62 -15.03 -0.20
C GLY A 150 0.20 -14.96 0.38
N GLY A 151 -0.59 -13.94 0.00
CA GLY A 151 -1.94 -13.70 0.52
C GLY A 151 -1.92 -13.24 1.98
N SER A 152 -3.06 -13.36 2.65
CA SER A 152 -3.25 -12.94 4.03
C SER A 152 -2.36 -13.70 5.04
N VAL A 153 -1.94 -14.91 4.71
CA VAL A 153 -1.18 -15.77 5.64
C VAL A 153 0.31 -15.48 5.61
N SER A 154 0.88 -15.31 4.41
CA SER A 154 2.34 -15.18 4.25
C SER A 154 2.79 -13.77 3.86
N GLY A 155 1.85 -12.85 3.65
CA GLY A 155 2.16 -11.44 3.44
C GLY A 155 2.89 -11.11 2.15
N VAL A 156 3.81 -10.12 2.21
CA VAL A 156 4.53 -9.56 1.06
C VAL A 156 6.01 -9.31 1.39
N SER A 157 6.80 -8.94 0.41
CA SER A 157 8.20 -8.51 0.55
C SER A 157 9.10 -9.59 1.15
N PHE A 158 9.16 -10.74 0.47
CA PHE A 158 9.98 -11.87 0.87
C PHE A 158 11.46 -11.59 0.59
N ASP A 159 12.29 -11.56 1.63
CA ASP A 159 13.72 -11.26 1.54
C ASP A 159 14.55 -12.54 1.45
N GLU A 160 15.19 -12.79 0.31
CA GLU A 160 16.00 -14.00 0.12
C GLU A 160 17.27 -14.02 0.98
N ASN A 161 17.77 -12.87 1.43
CA ASN A 161 18.95 -12.79 2.30
C ASN A 161 18.65 -13.18 3.76
N TYR A 162 17.35 -13.24 4.12
CA TYR A 162 16.85 -13.53 5.46
C TYR A 162 15.84 -14.69 5.45
N GLU A 163 16.19 -15.79 4.79
CA GLU A 163 15.40 -17.03 4.74
C GLU A 163 13.96 -16.84 4.25
N MET A 164 13.75 -15.90 3.32
CA MET A 164 12.44 -15.50 2.79
C MET A 164 11.52 -14.90 3.87
N ASP A 165 12.09 -14.21 4.85
CA ASP A 165 11.35 -13.39 5.81
C ASP A 165 10.43 -12.40 5.08
N SER A 166 9.22 -12.18 5.59
CA SER A 166 8.18 -11.43 4.87
C SER A 166 7.27 -10.66 5.81
N LEU A 167 6.76 -9.53 5.34
CA LEU A 167 5.78 -8.71 6.07
C LEU A 167 4.39 -9.34 6.03
N VAL A 168 3.94 -9.92 7.13
CA VAL A 168 2.56 -10.42 7.24
C VAL A 168 1.57 -9.28 7.50
N LEU A 169 0.26 -9.51 7.26
CA LEU A 169 -0.74 -8.45 7.35
C LEU A 169 -0.84 -7.80 8.73
N ASP A 170 -0.65 -8.57 9.80
CA ASP A 170 -0.66 -8.04 11.17
C ASP A 170 0.51 -7.08 11.41
N GLU A 171 1.68 -7.37 10.85
CA GLU A 171 2.87 -6.51 10.94
C GLU A 171 2.68 -5.24 10.10
N LEU A 172 2.16 -5.36 8.87
CA LEU A 172 1.79 -4.20 8.05
C LEU A 172 0.82 -3.29 8.80
N SER A 173 -0.23 -3.87 9.38
CA SER A 173 -1.22 -3.14 10.16
C SER A 173 -0.60 -2.46 11.39
N ALA A 174 0.28 -3.15 12.11
CA ALA A 174 0.97 -2.61 13.26
C ALA A 174 1.88 -1.44 12.90
N VAL A 175 2.67 -1.55 11.82
CA VAL A 175 3.53 -0.48 11.30
C VAL A 175 2.71 0.73 10.88
N MET A 176 1.64 0.52 10.11
CA MET A 176 0.75 1.60 9.68
C MET A 176 0.14 2.34 10.87
N LYS A 177 -0.30 1.61 11.89
CA LYS A 177 -0.84 2.20 13.12
C LYS A 177 0.22 2.95 13.93
N ASP A 178 1.43 2.44 13.99
CA ASP A 178 2.53 3.06 14.75
C ASP A 178 2.98 4.38 14.09
N VAL A 179 3.11 4.41 12.77
CA VAL A 179 3.56 5.60 12.03
C VAL A 179 2.45 6.63 11.88
N TYR A 180 1.22 6.22 11.64
CA TYR A 180 0.13 7.14 11.24
C TYR A 180 -1.01 7.25 12.24
N GLY A 181 -1.09 6.34 13.24
CA GLY A 181 -2.24 6.28 14.15
C GLY A 181 -3.51 5.91 13.41
N ASP A 182 -4.55 6.72 13.59
CA ASP A 182 -5.85 6.52 12.91
C ASP A 182 -5.95 7.32 11.59
N LYS A 183 -4.87 7.94 11.15
CA LYS A 183 -4.87 8.67 9.88
C LYS A 183 -4.84 7.72 8.69
N LYS A 184 -5.46 8.12 7.59
CA LYS A 184 -5.39 7.45 6.30
C LYS A 184 -4.44 8.25 5.39
N PRO A 185 -3.12 7.99 5.43
CA PRO A 185 -2.13 8.83 4.77
C PRO A 185 -2.04 8.61 3.27
N PHE A 186 -2.55 7.48 2.78
CA PHE A 186 -2.43 7.09 1.38
C PHE A 186 -3.78 7.09 0.67
N GLU A 187 -3.81 7.66 -0.54
CA GLU A 187 -4.93 7.54 -1.46
C GLU A 187 -5.05 6.11 -2.01
N VAL A 188 -3.90 5.46 -2.21
CA VAL A 188 -3.80 4.11 -2.72
C VAL A 188 -2.69 3.36 -1.99
N VAL A 189 -2.99 2.13 -1.57
CA VAL A 189 -1.97 1.13 -1.22
C VAL A 189 -2.05 0.05 -2.30
N GLY A 190 -0.97 -0.11 -3.05
CA GLY A 190 -0.85 -1.06 -4.15
C GLY A 190 0.05 -2.24 -3.78
N PHE A 191 -0.30 -3.41 -4.30
CA PHE A 191 0.48 -4.63 -4.18
C PHE A 191 0.79 -5.12 -5.59
N ASP A 192 1.98 -4.82 -6.06
CA ASP A 192 2.53 -5.40 -7.29
C ASP A 192 3.17 -6.75 -6.94
N THR A 193 2.29 -7.69 -6.64
CA THR A 193 2.63 -8.97 -6.05
C THR A 193 1.56 -10.01 -6.40
N CYS A 194 1.88 -11.29 -6.26
CA CYS A 194 0.90 -12.36 -6.37
C CYS A 194 -0.06 -12.38 -5.16
N LEU A 195 -1.24 -12.96 -5.31
CA LEU A 195 -2.15 -13.42 -4.25
C LEU A 195 -2.67 -12.37 -3.25
N MET A 196 -2.41 -11.08 -3.43
CA MET A 196 -2.84 -10.04 -2.47
C MET A 196 -4.23 -9.47 -2.76
N ALA A 197 -4.91 -9.92 -3.81
CA ALA A 197 -6.30 -9.54 -4.13
C ALA A 197 -7.31 -10.58 -3.61
N THR A 198 -7.12 -11.04 -2.39
CA THR A 198 -8.05 -11.95 -1.71
C THR A 198 -8.99 -11.20 -0.78
N VAL A 199 -10.18 -11.76 -0.56
CA VAL A 199 -11.15 -11.28 0.44
C VAL A 199 -11.14 -12.29 1.57
N ASP A 200 -10.62 -11.88 2.72
CA ASP A 200 -10.60 -12.68 3.95
C ASP A 200 -11.54 -12.08 5.00
#